data_a33c6efca061b2c2e7566e6958fe7554
#
_entry.id   a33c6efca061b2c2e7566e6958fe7554
#
_cell.length_a   1.000
_cell.length_b   1.000
_cell.length_c   1.000
_cell.angle_alpha   90.00
_cell.angle_beta   90.00
_cell.angle_gamma   90.00
#
_symmetry.space_group_name_H-M   'P 1'
#
loop_
_entity.id
_entity.type
_entity.pdbx_description
1 polymer ?
#
loop_
_entity_poly.entity_id
_entity_poly.type
_entity_poly.pdbx_seq_one_letter_code
_entity_poly.pdbx_strand_id
1 'polypeptide(L)'
;MKLVVAERETAALQAWFAEADRAPVSCDLARTELVRAVRRAAPDRVVQAREVLDSVTLIETTTAIFEDAGLLDPTILRTLDAVHIAAALVLGDDLEGMVTYDDRMAEAARANGIAVVAPA
;
A
#
# COMPACT_ATOMS: atom_id res chain seq x y z
N MET A 1 8.15 1.71 -0.72
CA MET A 1 9.63 1.79 -0.76
C MET A 1 10.32 1.87 0.60
N LYS A 2 9.67 2.35 1.63
CA LYS A 2 10.30 2.59 2.94
C LYS A 2 10.88 1.35 3.63
N LEU A 3 10.42 0.15 3.29
CA LEU A 3 10.97 -1.11 3.81
C LEU A 3 12.13 -1.67 2.97
N VAL A 4 12.38 -1.11 1.80
CA VAL A 4 13.47 -1.54 0.90
C VAL A 4 14.61 -0.54 0.91
N VAL A 5 14.28 0.75 0.79
CA VAL A 5 15.24 1.85 0.79
C VAL A 5 15.06 2.63 2.09
N ALA A 6 16.15 2.79 2.86
CA ALA A 6 16.08 3.54 4.11
C ALA A 6 15.65 4.97 3.85
N GLU A 7 14.55 5.38 4.47
CA GLU A 7 13.98 6.70 4.39
C GLU A 7 13.73 7.24 5.81
N ARG A 8 13.27 8.48 5.91
CA ARG A 8 13.11 9.18 7.18
C ARG A 8 12.24 8.40 8.19
N GLU A 9 11.16 7.77 7.72
CA GLU A 9 10.19 7.09 8.59
C GLU A 9 10.36 5.58 8.66
N THR A 10 11.41 5.02 8.06
CA THR A 10 11.60 3.56 7.97
C THR A 10 11.61 2.88 9.33
N ALA A 11 12.37 3.42 10.29
CA ALA A 11 12.47 2.83 11.63
C ALA A 11 11.11 2.86 12.35
N ALA A 12 10.37 3.97 12.25
CA ALA A 12 9.06 4.10 12.87
C ALA A 12 8.05 3.12 12.25
N LEU A 13 8.09 2.94 10.94
CA LEU A 13 7.23 2.01 10.22
C LEU A 13 7.50 0.57 10.64
N GLN A 14 8.77 0.17 10.69
CA GLN A 14 9.16 -1.17 11.13
C GLN A 14 8.74 -1.44 12.58
N ALA A 15 8.95 -0.46 13.47
CA ALA A 15 8.55 -0.56 14.87
C ALA A 15 7.02 -0.71 15.01
N TRP A 16 6.26 0.05 14.23
CA TRP A 16 4.81 -0.01 14.26
C TRP A 16 4.27 -1.38 13.84
N PHE A 17 4.81 -1.99 12.77
CA PHE A 17 4.41 -3.34 12.37
C PHE A 17 4.76 -4.39 13.43
N ALA A 18 5.91 -4.27 14.10
CA ALA A 18 6.33 -5.22 15.12
C ALA A 18 5.56 -5.07 16.44
N GLU A 19 5.07 -3.88 16.75
CA GLU A 19 4.44 -3.54 18.03
C GLU A 19 3.23 -4.43 18.38
N ALA A 20 2.43 -4.80 17.38
CA ALA A 20 1.23 -5.60 17.59
C ALA A 20 1.14 -6.79 16.62
N ASP A 21 2.29 -7.26 16.14
CA ASP A 21 2.37 -8.37 15.19
C ASP A 21 1.44 -8.16 13.97
N ARG A 22 1.44 -6.94 13.44
CA ARG A 22 0.60 -6.56 12.32
C ARG A 22 1.09 -7.21 11.03
N ALA A 23 0.16 -7.72 10.23
CA ALA A 23 0.46 -8.32 8.93
C ALA A 23 0.20 -7.30 7.82
N PRO A 24 1.24 -6.86 7.09
CA PRO A 24 1.04 -5.97 5.95
C PRO A 24 0.35 -6.71 4.80
N VAL A 25 -0.59 -6.01 4.17
CA VAL A 25 -1.34 -6.50 3.01
C VAL A 25 -1.28 -5.45 1.92
N SER A 26 -1.18 -5.87 0.67
CA SER A 26 -1.29 -4.99 -0.48
C SER A 26 -2.03 -5.71 -1.61
N CYS A 27 -2.32 -5.03 -2.71
CA CYS A 27 -2.78 -5.72 -3.89
C CYS A 27 -1.58 -6.15 -4.75
N ASP A 28 -1.79 -7.10 -5.66
CA ASP A 28 -0.72 -7.69 -6.46
C ASP A 28 -0.08 -6.73 -7.47
N LEU A 29 -0.69 -5.57 -7.73
CA LEU A 29 -0.03 -4.47 -8.46
C LEU A 29 1.28 -4.04 -7.82
N ALA A 30 1.41 -4.21 -6.49
CA ALA A 30 2.61 -3.85 -5.76
C ALA A 30 3.86 -4.59 -6.29
N ARG A 31 3.71 -5.78 -6.84
CA ARG A 31 4.82 -6.51 -7.44
C ARG A 31 5.50 -5.73 -8.56
N THR A 32 4.72 -5.06 -9.37
CA THR A 32 5.24 -4.23 -10.46
C THR A 32 5.65 -2.84 -9.97
N GLU A 33 4.80 -2.20 -9.19
CA GLU A 33 5.02 -0.82 -8.74
C GLU A 33 6.28 -0.69 -7.89
N LEU A 34 6.46 -1.57 -6.91
CA LEU A 34 7.61 -1.52 -6.01
C LEU A 34 8.91 -1.76 -6.76
N VAL A 35 8.95 -2.78 -7.61
CA VAL A 35 10.15 -3.10 -8.38
C VAL A 35 10.53 -1.95 -9.32
N ARG A 36 9.56 -1.36 -10.00
CA ARG A 36 9.84 -0.22 -10.89
C ARG A 36 10.34 1.00 -10.11
N ALA A 37 9.76 1.27 -8.96
CA ALA A 37 10.19 2.38 -8.09
C ALA A 37 11.61 2.16 -7.57
N VAL A 38 11.93 0.95 -7.12
CA VAL A 38 13.27 0.61 -6.61
C VAL A 38 14.30 0.64 -7.72
N ARG A 39 13.96 0.18 -8.93
CA ARG A 39 14.88 0.26 -10.09
C ARG A 39 15.29 1.69 -10.41
N ARG A 40 14.41 2.66 -10.20
CA ARG A 40 14.72 4.08 -10.42
C ARG A 40 15.57 4.69 -9.31
N ALA A 41 15.25 4.36 -8.06
CA ALA A 41 15.84 5.01 -6.90
C ALA A 41 17.11 4.29 -6.40
N ALA A 42 17.12 2.95 -6.44
CA ALA A 42 18.19 2.13 -5.90
C ALA A 42 18.23 0.77 -6.62
N PRO A 43 18.73 0.72 -7.87
CA PRO A 43 18.66 -0.50 -8.71
C PRO A 43 19.38 -1.71 -8.10
N ASP A 44 20.32 -1.50 -7.20
CA ASP A 44 21.02 -2.57 -6.47
C ASP A 44 20.14 -3.20 -5.37
N ARG A 45 18.95 -2.68 -5.12
CA ARG A 45 18.02 -3.15 -4.08
C ARG A 45 16.82 -3.94 -4.62
N VAL A 46 16.83 -4.32 -5.91
CA VAL A 46 15.70 -5.04 -6.52
C VAL A 46 15.45 -6.39 -5.85
N VAL A 47 16.52 -7.10 -5.45
CA VAL A 47 16.40 -8.38 -4.75
C VAL A 47 15.68 -8.19 -3.41
N GLN A 48 16.05 -7.16 -2.65
CA GLN A 48 15.40 -6.84 -1.38
C GLN A 48 13.93 -6.45 -1.59
N ALA A 49 13.60 -5.75 -2.68
CA ALA A 49 12.21 -5.44 -3.02
C ALA A 49 11.37 -6.70 -3.18
N ARG A 50 11.89 -7.70 -3.88
CA ARG A 50 11.20 -8.98 -4.06
C ARG A 50 11.04 -9.74 -2.74
N GLU A 51 12.05 -9.70 -1.88
CA GLU A 51 11.98 -10.31 -0.55
C GLU A 51 10.90 -9.67 0.30
N VAL A 52 10.77 -8.34 0.27
CA VAL A 52 9.69 -7.62 0.96
C VAL A 52 8.33 -8.06 0.42
N LEU A 53 8.17 -8.12 -0.90
CA LEU A 53 6.91 -8.55 -1.52
C LEU A 53 6.53 -9.97 -1.14
N ASP A 54 7.51 -10.87 -1.01
CA ASP A 54 7.27 -12.25 -0.61
C ASP A 54 6.85 -12.37 0.87
N SER A 55 7.14 -11.36 1.68
CA SER A 55 6.74 -11.30 3.10
C SER A 55 5.39 -10.63 3.32
N VAL A 56 4.80 -10.02 2.31
CA VAL A 56 3.53 -9.30 2.37
C VAL A 56 2.43 -10.18 1.78
N THR A 57 1.25 -10.16 2.39
CA THR A 57 0.06 -10.80 1.79
C THR A 57 -0.43 -9.94 0.63
N LEU A 58 -0.55 -10.54 -0.54
CA LEU A 58 -1.01 -9.85 -1.74
C LEU A 58 -2.40 -10.31 -2.14
N ILE A 59 -3.32 -9.35 -2.28
CA ILE A 59 -4.68 -9.57 -2.75
C ILE A 59 -4.66 -9.57 -4.27
N GLU A 60 -5.26 -10.61 -4.87
CA GLU A 60 -5.45 -10.66 -6.32
C GLU A 60 -6.40 -9.54 -6.76
N THR A 61 -5.97 -8.76 -7.77
CA THR A 61 -6.79 -7.70 -8.34
C THR A 61 -7.75 -8.29 -9.35
N THR A 62 -8.96 -8.59 -8.89
CA THR A 62 -10.03 -9.18 -9.71
C THR A 62 -10.72 -8.14 -10.59
N THR A 63 -11.51 -8.59 -11.56
CA THR A 63 -12.35 -7.72 -12.37
C THR A 63 -13.27 -6.86 -11.50
N ALA A 64 -13.87 -7.46 -10.47
CA ALA A 64 -14.72 -6.72 -9.53
C ALA A 64 -14.01 -5.56 -8.85
N ILE A 65 -12.76 -5.79 -8.41
CA ILE A 65 -11.94 -4.73 -7.80
C ILE A 65 -11.66 -3.61 -8.81
N PHE A 66 -11.32 -3.96 -10.06
CA PHE A 66 -11.10 -2.95 -11.10
C PHE A 66 -12.35 -2.13 -11.38
N GLU A 67 -13.50 -2.77 -11.46
CA GLU A 67 -14.77 -2.07 -11.67
C GLU A 67 -15.12 -1.15 -10.51
N ASP A 68 -14.97 -1.62 -9.28
CA ASP A 68 -15.20 -0.83 -8.07
C ASP A 68 -14.25 0.38 -8.02
N ALA A 69 -12.99 0.18 -8.39
CA ALA A 69 -12.01 1.28 -8.45
C ALA A 69 -12.44 2.37 -9.43
N GLY A 70 -13.06 1.99 -10.56
CA GLY A 70 -13.54 2.95 -11.55
C GLY A 70 -14.66 3.84 -11.03
N LEU A 71 -15.35 3.44 -9.97
CA LEU A 71 -16.47 4.17 -9.37
C LEU A 71 -16.12 4.89 -8.06
N LEU A 72 -14.87 4.76 -7.60
CA LEU A 72 -14.46 5.38 -6.34
C LEU A 72 -14.37 6.90 -6.41
N ASP A 73 -14.77 7.54 -5.34
CA ASP A 73 -14.57 8.97 -5.13
C ASP A 73 -13.31 9.22 -4.28
N PRO A 74 -12.63 10.34 -4.45
CA PRO A 74 -12.91 11.42 -5.41
C PRO A 74 -12.52 11.04 -6.85
N THR A 75 -13.22 11.61 -7.83
CA THR A 75 -13.00 11.27 -9.26
C THR A 75 -11.63 11.67 -9.77
N ILE A 76 -10.95 12.58 -9.11
CA ILE A 76 -9.58 13.01 -9.46
C ILE A 76 -8.49 12.07 -8.95
N LEU A 77 -8.87 11.07 -8.16
CA LEU A 77 -7.92 10.09 -7.64
C LEU A 77 -7.28 9.31 -8.79
N ARG A 78 -5.96 9.12 -8.71
CA ARG A 78 -5.24 8.38 -9.76
C ARG A 78 -5.73 6.94 -9.83
N THR A 79 -5.75 6.38 -11.04
CA THR A 79 -6.27 5.04 -11.30
C THR A 79 -5.63 3.98 -10.41
N LEU A 80 -4.30 3.94 -10.30
CA LEU A 80 -3.63 2.92 -9.48
C LEU A 80 -3.93 3.09 -7.99
N ASP A 81 -4.05 4.33 -7.52
CA ASP A 81 -4.43 4.61 -6.13
C ASP A 81 -5.86 4.14 -5.86
N ALA A 82 -6.77 4.35 -6.81
CA ALA A 82 -8.14 3.86 -6.71
C ALA A 82 -8.19 2.33 -6.63
N VAL A 83 -7.35 1.63 -7.40
CA VAL A 83 -7.26 0.17 -7.35
C VAL A 83 -6.77 -0.29 -5.97
N HIS A 84 -5.77 0.35 -5.39
CA HIS A 84 -5.28 0.01 -4.06
C HIS A 84 -6.36 0.21 -2.99
N ILE A 85 -7.12 1.29 -3.06
CA ILE A 85 -8.22 1.55 -2.12
C ILE A 85 -9.34 0.52 -2.30
N ALA A 86 -9.74 0.23 -3.52
CA ALA A 86 -10.76 -0.78 -3.79
C ALA A 86 -10.35 -2.17 -3.27
N ALA A 87 -9.09 -2.55 -3.46
CA ALA A 87 -8.56 -3.80 -2.92
C ALA A 87 -8.59 -3.82 -1.38
N ALA A 88 -8.22 -2.71 -0.74
CA ALA A 88 -8.26 -2.60 0.72
C ALA A 88 -9.69 -2.75 1.27
N LEU A 89 -10.67 -2.19 0.59
CA LEU A 89 -12.07 -2.28 1.01
C LEU A 89 -12.62 -3.71 1.00
N VAL A 90 -12.03 -4.61 0.22
CA VAL A 90 -12.41 -6.04 0.23
C VAL A 90 -12.18 -6.68 1.60
N LEU A 91 -11.22 -6.20 2.37
CA LEU A 91 -10.92 -6.73 3.70
C LEU A 91 -12.00 -6.38 4.74
N GLY A 92 -12.81 -5.37 4.47
CA GLY A 92 -13.89 -4.98 5.39
C GLY A 92 -13.40 -4.73 6.81
N ASP A 93 -14.03 -5.38 7.78
CA ASP A 93 -13.69 -5.20 9.21
C ASP A 93 -12.33 -5.79 9.60
N ASP A 94 -11.73 -6.62 8.76
CA ASP A 94 -10.38 -7.15 8.99
C ASP A 94 -9.30 -6.10 8.72
N LEU A 95 -9.65 -4.99 8.08
CA LEU A 95 -8.73 -3.91 7.78
C LEU A 95 -8.57 -2.99 9.00
N GLU A 96 -7.38 -2.98 9.59
CA GLU A 96 -7.06 -2.06 10.69
C GLU A 96 -6.90 -0.62 10.19
N GLY A 97 -6.28 -0.45 9.03
CA GLY A 97 -6.07 0.85 8.43
C GLY A 97 -5.16 0.78 7.21
N MET A 98 -4.99 1.91 6.55
CA MET A 98 -4.08 2.04 5.43
C MET A 98 -2.83 2.81 5.86
N VAL A 99 -1.66 2.22 5.63
CA VAL A 99 -0.40 2.89 5.87
C VAL A 99 -0.02 3.66 4.61
N THR A 100 0.03 4.97 4.72
CA THR A 100 0.46 5.82 3.61
C THR A 100 1.08 7.11 4.15
N TYR A 101 2.08 7.61 3.42
CA TYR A 101 2.71 8.91 3.66
C TYR A 101 2.34 9.92 2.57
N ASP A 102 1.50 9.52 1.62
CA ASP A 102 0.99 10.38 0.55
C ASP A 102 -0.30 11.04 1.01
N ASP A 103 -0.33 12.37 1.05
CA ASP A 103 -1.48 13.13 1.53
C ASP A 103 -2.73 12.93 0.67
N ARG A 104 -2.58 12.77 -0.63
CA ARG A 104 -3.71 12.53 -1.53
C ARG A 104 -4.33 11.16 -1.31
N MET A 105 -3.49 10.14 -1.15
CA MET A 105 -3.94 8.79 -0.83
C MET A 105 -4.62 8.77 0.54
N ALA A 106 -4.05 9.43 1.54
CA ALA A 106 -4.62 9.53 2.88
C ALA A 106 -6.01 10.15 2.86
N GLU A 107 -6.17 11.26 2.14
CA GLU A 107 -7.45 11.94 2.00
C GLU A 107 -8.50 11.05 1.34
N ALA A 108 -8.12 10.38 0.26
CA ALA A 108 -9.01 9.47 -0.46
C ALA A 108 -9.40 8.25 0.40
N ALA A 109 -8.46 7.69 1.16
CA ALA A 109 -8.73 6.58 2.07
C ALA A 109 -9.76 6.98 3.13
N ARG A 110 -9.57 8.14 3.76
CA ARG A 110 -10.51 8.67 4.75
C ARG A 110 -11.89 8.92 4.15
N ALA A 111 -11.95 9.45 2.92
CA ALA A 111 -13.20 9.68 2.22
C ALA A 111 -13.97 8.38 1.97
N ASN A 112 -13.28 7.25 1.91
CA ASN A 112 -13.85 5.91 1.74
C ASN A 112 -13.98 5.14 3.07
N GLY A 113 -13.86 5.82 4.19
CA GLY A 113 -14.07 5.22 5.53
C GLY A 113 -12.91 4.39 6.04
N ILE A 114 -11.72 4.53 5.47
CA ILE A 114 -10.52 3.81 5.89
C ILE A 114 -9.69 4.69 6.83
N ALA A 115 -9.33 4.16 7.99
CA ALA A 115 -8.40 4.82 8.89
C ALA A 115 -7.01 4.90 8.26
N VAL A 116 -6.33 6.01 8.47
CA VAL A 116 -4.97 6.21 7.92
C VAL A 116 -3.95 6.21 9.04
N VAL A 117 -2.84 5.51 8.81
CA VAL A 117 -1.72 5.42 9.73
C VAL A 117 -0.45 5.85 8.99
N ALA A 118 0.31 6.74 9.62
CA ALA A 118 1.58 7.22 9.08
C ALA A 118 2.62 7.27 10.21
N PRO A 119 3.19 6.11 10.61
CA PRO A 119 4.17 6.06 11.69
C PRO A 119 5.37 6.97 11.43
N ALA A 120 5.73 7.79 12.41
CA ALA A 120 6.80 8.77 12.27
C ALA A 120 7.67 8.87 13.53
#